data_51a76d24a87381132c71156863f058c0
#
_entry.id   51a76d24a87381132c71156863f058c0
#
_cell.length_a   1.000
_cell.length_b   1.000
_cell.length_c   1.000
_cell.angle_alpha   90.00
_cell.angle_beta   90.00
_cell.angle_gamma   90.00
#
_symmetry.space_group_name_H-M   'P 1'
#
loop_
_entity.id
_entity.type
_entity.pdbx_description
1 polymer ?
#
loop_
_entity_poly.entity_id
_entity_poly.type
_entity_poly.pdbx_seq_one_letter_code
_entity_poly.pdbx_strand_id
1 'polypeptide(L)'
;EIMPSLVGSEMCIRDRCIYGDVSTYTGPNGLQAATHLTDSLKANGVEMVRFKTGTPARIDKRSIDFSKMEEQFGDERVVPFSFSTDPESVQIDQESCWLTYTNEETHKIIRENLSRSPLYSGMIEGTGPRYCPSIEDKVVKFADKNRHQVFLEPEGRYTNEMYVGGMSSSLPEDVQIAMYHTVPGLEHAKIVRNAYAIEYDCINPRQLLPSLEFKAIKNLFSGGQFNGSSGYEEAAAQGLIAGINAALRVQGKEELVLDRSESYIGVLIDDLVTKENHEPYRMMTSRAEYRLLLRQDNADLRLRKYGYRVGLISEEQYAALKRKEQQIQEEIERVENTYVGTSSNVNELLAEYGSTLLSGGSSLAELIRRPELNYKMLAEVDPKRPKLPEDVQEQVNINIKYDGYIKRQMKQVEQFKKMEEKKIPENINYDEIQSLRIEAKQKLNLYRPINIGQASRISGVSPADISVLLVYLGHK
;
A
#
# COMPACT_ATOMS: atom_id res chain seq x y z
N GLU A 1 5.07 10.18 -30.44
CA GLU A 1 5.48 10.86 -29.18
C GLU A 1 4.71 10.21 -28.04
N ILE A 2 5.42 9.45 -27.22
CA ILE A 2 4.86 8.94 -25.97
C ILE A 2 4.78 10.16 -25.05
N MET A 3 3.59 10.61 -24.81
CA MET A 3 3.33 11.78 -23.99
C MET A 3 3.91 11.58 -22.59
N PRO A 4 4.65 12.54 -22.03
CA PRO A 4 5.08 12.51 -20.63
C PRO A 4 3.92 12.32 -19.64
N SER A 5 2.70 12.60 -20.07
CA SER A 5 1.45 12.36 -19.34
C SER A 5 1.16 10.89 -18.98
N LEU A 6 1.78 9.93 -19.67
CA LEU A 6 1.66 8.51 -19.32
C LEU A 6 2.57 8.09 -18.14
N VAL A 7 3.51 8.94 -17.75
CA VAL A 7 4.43 8.70 -16.64
C VAL A 7 3.89 9.27 -15.32
N GLY A 8 2.93 10.18 -15.39
CA GLY A 8 2.33 10.81 -14.23
C GLY A 8 1.13 10.03 -13.71
N SER A 9 1.37 9.03 -12.89
CA SER A 9 0.32 8.30 -12.17
C SER A 9 -0.54 9.18 -11.25
N GLU A 10 -0.09 10.38 -10.97
CA GLU A 10 -0.75 11.45 -10.19
C GLU A 10 -1.37 12.53 -11.10
N MET A 11 -1.39 12.34 -12.41
CA MET A 11 -2.07 13.27 -13.30
C MET A 11 -3.57 13.12 -13.16
N CYS A 12 -4.15 14.17 -12.62
CA CYS A 12 -5.57 14.29 -12.43
C CYS A 12 -6.27 14.64 -13.75
N ILE A 13 -7.47 14.10 -13.94
CA ILE A 13 -8.29 14.39 -15.10
C ILE A 13 -9.37 15.36 -14.67
N ARG A 14 -9.54 16.45 -15.43
CA ARG A 14 -10.49 17.53 -15.18
C ARG A 14 -10.32 18.15 -13.79
N ASP A 15 -9.05 18.47 -13.48
CA ASP A 15 -8.63 19.00 -12.20
C ASP A 15 -9.26 20.33 -11.89
N ARG A 16 -9.58 20.53 -10.59
CA ARG A 16 -10.03 21.77 -10.03
C ARG A 16 -9.33 22.00 -8.70
N CYS A 17 -8.43 22.98 -8.65
CA CYS A 17 -7.74 23.40 -7.43
C CYS A 17 -8.56 24.44 -6.67
N ILE A 18 -8.74 24.23 -5.36
CA ILE A 18 -9.66 25.03 -4.54
C ILE A 18 -9.03 25.36 -3.19
N TYR A 19 -9.04 26.66 -2.82
CA TYR A 19 -8.74 27.12 -1.46
C TYR A 19 -9.48 28.43 -1.19
N GLY A 20 -10.10 28.57 -0.02
CA GLY A 20 -10.98 29.71 0.26
C GLY A 20 -12.02 29.89 -0.85
N ASP A 21 -12.15 31.11 -1.35
CA ASP A 21 -13.06 31.45 -2.44
C ASP A 21 -12.43 31.26 -3.84
N VAL A 22 -11.18 30.80 -3.91
CA VAL A 22 -10.45 30.62 -5.17
C VAL A 22 -10.69 29.22 -5.72
N SER A 23 -11.15 29.16 -6.96
CA SER A 23 -11.36 27.91 -7.69
C SER A 23 -10.81 28.05 -9.11
N THR A 24 -9.85 27.21 -9.46
CA THR A 24 -9.19 27.22 -10.76
C THR A 24 -9.23 25.84 -11.41
N TYR A 25 -9.56 25.81 -12.71
CA TYR A 25 -9.51 24.57 -13.50
C TYR A 25 -8.10 24.36 -14.06
N THR A 26 -7.17 24.08 -13.17
CA THR A 26 -5.76 23.80 -13.47
C THR A 26 -5.34 22.53 -12.75
N GLY A 27 -4.34 21.85 -13.29
CA GLY A 27 -3.64 20.80 -12.57
C GLY A 27 -2.77 21.34 -11.43
N PRO A 28 -2.13 20.46 -10.65
CA PRO A 28 -1.19 20.82 -9.60
C PRO A 28 -0.12 21.80 -10.10
N ASN A 29 0.27 22.75 -9.26
CA ASN A 29 1.32 23.74 -9.61
C ASN A 29 1.04 24.59 -10.86
N GLY A 30 -0.24 24.80 -11.23
CA GLY A 30 -0.62 25.59 -12.40
C GLY A 30 -0.47 24.87 -13.73
N LEU A 31 -0.25 23.55 -13.73
CA LEU A 31 -0.21 22.74 -14.94
C LEU A 31 -1.59 22.70 -15.62
N GLN A 32 -1.61 22.46 -16.92
CA GLN A 32 -2.86 22.36 -17.66
C GLN A 32 -3.63 21.09 -17.26
N ALA A 33 -4.93 21.23 -16.95
CA ALA A 33 -5.80 20.09 -16.67
C ALA A 33 -6.18 19.35 -17.97
N ALA A 34 -6.31 18.03 -17.89
CA ALA A 34 -6.81 17.17 -18.98
C ALA A 34 -8.35 17.23 -19.01
N THR A 35 -8.93 18.19 -19.73
CA THR A 35 -10.37 18.49 -19.67
C THR A 35 -11.24 17.64 -20.61
N HIS A 36 -10.71 17.18 -21.73
CA HIS A 36 -11.50 16.50 -22.78
C HIS A 36 -11.59 14.97 -22.66
N LEU A 37 -10.68 14.35 -21.89
CA LEU A 37 -10.61 12.90 -21.78
C LEU A 37 -11.88 12.32 -21.12
N THR A 38 -12.40 12.97 -20.08
CA THR A 38 -13.63 12.56 -19.41
C THR A 38 -14.82 12.45 -20.37
N ASP A 39 -14.99 13.44 -21.22
CA ASP A 39 -16.12 13.47 -22.17
C ASP A 39 -15.99 12.37 -23.23
N SER A 40 -14.76 12.14 -23.72
CA SER A 40 -14.46 11.04 -24.64
C SER A 40 -14.72 9.67 -24.00
N LEU A 41 -14.32 9.46 -22.76
CA LEU A 41 -14.55 8.21 -22.05
C LEU A 41 -16.05 7.97 -21.78
N LYS A 42 -16.78 9.00 -21.35
CA LYS A 42 -18.25 8.93 -21.17
C LYS A 42 -18.95 8.61 -22.48
N ALA A 43 -18.55 9.21 -23.60
CA ALA A 43 -19.10 8.93 -24.92
C ALA A 43 -18.88 7.46 -25.34
N ASN A 44 -17.85 6.80 -24.80
CA ASN A 44 -17.56 5.38 -25.01
C ASN A 44 -18.14 4.47 -23.90
N GLY A 45 -19.06 4.98 -23.09
CA GLY A 45 -19.77 4.19 -22.08
C GLY A 45 -19.03 3.96 -20.77
N VAL A 46 -17.91 4.70 -20.51
CA VAL A 46 -17.17 4.60 -19.25
C VAL A 46 -17.88 5.42 -18.17
N GLU A 47 -18.17 4.77 -17.05
CA GLU A 47 -18.71 5.42 -15.84
C GLU A 47 -17.59 6.17 -15.12
N MET A 48 -17.81 7.48 -14.91
CA MET A 48 -16.87 8.35 -14.21
C MET A 48 -17.42 8.72 -12.83
N VAL A 49 -16.53 8.83 -11.86
CA VAL A 49 -16.78 9.33 -10.50
C VAL A 49 -15.83 10.47 -10.20
N ARG A 50 -16.13 11.26 -9.16
CA ARG A 50 -15.32 12.42 -8.79
C ARG A 50 -14.82 12.28 -7.36
N PHE A 51 -13.50 12.36 -7.19
CA PHE A 51 -12.85 12.34 -5.89
C PHE A 51 -12.12 13.66 -5.61
N LYS A 52 -11.70 13.83 -4.39
CA LYS A 52 -10.83 14.94 -3.98
C LYS A 52 -9.64 14.43 -3.18
N THR A 53 -8.55 15.16 -3.24
CA THR A 53 -7.43 15.06 -2.31
C THR A 53 -7.02 16.45 -1.87
N GLY A 54 -5.92 16.60 -1.16
CA GLY A 54 -5.41 17.88 -0.74
C GLY A 54 -3.91 17.82 -0.53
N THR A 55 -3.27 18.97 -0.58
CA THR A 55 -1.85 19.14 -0.31
C THR A 55 -1.65 20.24 0.74
N PRO A 56 -0.63 20.13 1.61
CA PRO A 56 -0.28 21.21 2.54
C PRO A 56 0.48 22.33 1.81
N ALA A 57 0.70 23.44 2.53
CA ALA A 57 1.54 24.50 2.01
C ALA A 57 3.01 24.07 1.87
N ARG A 58 3.72 24.78 1.00
CA ARG A 58 5.19 24.77 0.94
C ARG A 58 5.72 26.04 1.62
N ILE A 59 6.73 25.85 2.46
CA ILE A 59 7.31 26.91 3.28
C ILE A 59 8.79 27.04 2.93
N ASP A 60 9.30 28.29 2.92
CA ASP A 60 10.71 28.56 2.74
C ASP A 60 11.52 28.08 3.97
N LYS A 61 12.40 27.10 3.77
CA LYS A 61 13.28 26.48 4.78
C LYS A 61 14.02 27.53 5.64
N ARG A 62 14.42 28.66 5.03
CA ARG A 62 15.15 29.75 5.68
C ARG A 62 14.32 30.55 6.70
N SER A 63 13.00 30.37 6.68
CA SER A 63 12.07 31.02 7.61
C SER A 63 11.61 30.14 8.77
N ILE A 64 12.18 28.94 8.90
CA ILE A 64 11.82 27.93 9.91
C ILE A 64 12.82 27.96 11.05
N ASP A 65 12.34 27.91 12.28
CA ASP A 65 13.15 27.73 13.48
C ASP A 65 13.18 26.25 13.89
N PHE A 66 14.13 25.50 13.33
CA PHE A 66 14.29 24.08 13.60
C PHE A 66 14.65 23.77 15.05
N SER A 67 15.16 24.74 15.84
CA SER A 67 15.51 24.51 17.25
C SER A 67 14.30 24.16 18.14
N LYS A 68 13.10 24.42 17.64
CA LYS A 68 11.81 24.12 18.31
C LYS A 68 11.17 22.81 17.86
N MET A 69 11.86 22.04 17.03
CA MET A 69 11.37 20.81 16.43
C MET A 69 12.27 19.63 16.78
N GLU A 70 11.71 18.45 16.72
CA GLU A 70 12.45 17.19 16.89
C GLU A 70 12.97 16.69 15.54
N GLU A 71 14.28 16.59 15.39
CA GLU A 71 14.88 16.06 14.18
C GLU A 71 14.66 14.55 14.09
N GLN A 72 14.16 14.10 12.94
CA GLN A 72 13.94 12.70 12.62
C GLN A 72 14.99 12.28 11.58
N PHE A 73 15.94 11.52 12.05
CA PHE A 73 17.02 10.98 11.19
C PHE A 73 16.51 9.81 10.36
N GLY A 74 17.22 9.53 9.26
CA GLY A 74 17.03 8.30 8.51
C GLY A 74 17.49 7.05 9.30
N ASP A 75 17.24 5.88 8.74
CA ASP A 75 17.63 4.61 9.34
C ASP A 75 19.16 4.51 9.46
N GLU A 76 19.66 3.99 10.60
CA GLU A 76 21.10 3.73 10.81
C GLU A 76 21.68 2.82 9.73
N ARG A 77 20.88 1.85 9.30
CA ARG A 77 21.19 0.94 8.21
C ARG A 77 20.25 1.18 7.04
N VAL A 78 20.81 1.61 5.92
CA VAL A 78 20.03 1.77 4.68
C VAL A 78 19.63 0.41 4.13
N VAL A 79 18.33 0.19 3.98
CA VAL A 79 17.77 -0.98 3.30
C VAL A 79 17.34 -0.56 1.89
N PRO A 80 17.99 -1.06 0.84
CA PRO A 80 17.65 -0.71 -0.53
C PRO A 80 16.22 -1.14 -0.88
N PHE A 81 15.53 -0.35 -1.72
CA PHE A 81 14.20 -0.72 -2.24
C PHE A 81 14.24 -1.88 -3.24
N SER A 82 15.38 -2.15 -3.85
CA SER A 82 15.57 -3.24 -4.80
C SER A 82 16.42 -4.37 -4.22
N PHE A 83 15.93 -5.59 -4.30
CA PHE A 83 16.70 -6.81 -3.98
C PHE A 83 17.92 -7.04 -4.90
N SER A 84 18.08 -6.27 -5.97
CA SER A 84 19.24 -6.32 -6.86
C SER A 84 20.31 -5.31 -6.50
N THR A 85 20.04 -4.41 -5.56
CA THR A 85 21.01 -3.45 -5.05
C THR A 85 21.78 -4.05 -3.89
N ASP A 86 23.10 -4.05 -3.96
CA ASP A 86 23.95 -4.44 -2.85
C ASP A 86 23.87 -3.38 -1.73
N PRO A 87 23.40 -3.73 -0.53
CA PRO A 87 23.30 -2.78 0.59
C PRO A 87 24.62 -2.10 0.94
N GLU A 88 25.76 -2.81 0.81
CA GLU A 88 27.08 -2.29 1.11
C GLU A 88 27.55 -1.23 0.08
N SER A 89 26.96 -1.24 -1.12
CA SER A 89 27.24 -0.25 -2.16
C SER A 89 26.51 1.07 -1.99
N VAL A 90 25.48 1.11 -1.12
CA VAL A 90 24.63 2.27 -0.93
C VAL A 90 25.25 3.24 0.08
N GLN A 91 25.83 4.31 -0.42
CA GLN A 91 26.32 5.43 0.38
C GLN A 91 25.44 6.65 0.11
N ILE A 92 24.46 6.87 0.98
CA ILE A 92 23.53 8.00 0.90
C ILE A 92 23.74 8.89 2.11
N ASP A 93 23.99 10.17 1.86
CA ASP A 93 23.83 11.22 2.86
C ASP A 93 22.34 11.48 3.01
N GLN A 94 21.76 10.93 4.08
CA GLN A 94 20.31 10.94 4.29
C GLN A 94 19.83 12.33 4.70
N GLU A 95 18.70 12.77 4.12
CA GLU A 95 18.03 14.01 4.53
C GLU A 95 17.16 13.74 5.74
N SER A 96 17.25 14.59 6.76
CA SER A 96 16.38 14.54 7.93
C SER A 96 15.02 15.24 7.63
N CYS A 97 13.99 14.81 8.33
CA CYS A 97 12.76 15.58 8.48
C CYS A 97 12.61 16.05 9.93
N TRP A 98 11.67 16.94 10.20
CA TRP A 98 11.47 17.52 11.53
C TRP A 98 10.04 17.36 11.97
N LEU A 99 9.86 16.94 13.21
CA LEU A 99 8.54 16.76 13.83
C LEU A 99 8.22 17.94 14.74
N THR A 100 7.05 18.51 14.56
CA THR A 100 6.40 19.48 15.46
C THR A 100 4.92 19.14 15.60
N TYR A 101 4.17 20.03 16.23
CA TYR A 101 2.75 19.77 16.52
C TYR A 101 1.91 21.03 16.37
N THR A 102 0.66 20.86 15.95
CA THR A 102 -0.37 21.88 16.16
C THR A 102 -0.66 22.05 17.64
N ASN A 103 -1.36 23.10 18.00
CA ASN A 103 -1.77 23.39 19.37
C ASN A 103 -3.23 23.90 19.41
N GLU A 104 -3.71 24.24 20.61
CA GLU A 104 -5.09 24.69 20.81
C GLU A 104 -5.40 25.99 20.06
N GLU A 105 -4.43 26.91 19.93
CA GLU A 105 -4.61 28.16 19.19
C GLU A 105 -4.72 27.88 17.68
N THR A 106 -3.91 26.96 17.16
CA THR A 106 -4.06 26.46 15.78
C THR A 106 -5.47 25.92 15.55
N HIS A 107 -5.95 25.07 16.47
CA HIS A 107 -7.28 24.46 16.35
C HIS A 107 -8.41 25.47 16.48
N LYS A 108 -8.24 26.48 17.33
CA LYS A 108 -9.20 27.59 17.49
C LYS A 108 -9.35 28.38 16.21
N ILE A 109 -8.23 28.81 15.59
CA ILE A 109 -8.24 29.52 14.31
C ILE A 109 -8.98 28.70 13.24
N ILE A 110 -8.70 27.41 13.16
CA ILE A 110 -9.36 26.53 12.20
C ILE A 110 -10.86 26.44 12.47
N ARG A 111 -11.29 26.22 13.72
CA ARG A 111 -12.72 26.13 14.08
C ARG A 111 -13.50 27.40 13.78
N GLU A 112 -12.91 28.57 14.08
CA GLU A 112 -13.54 29.87 13.82
C GLU A 112 -13.70 30.16 12.32
N ASN A 113 -12.94 29.49 11.45
CA ASN A 113 -12.95 29.71 10.01
C ASN A 113 -13.51 28.52 9.19
N LEU A 114 -14.13 27.52 9.83
CA LEU A 114 -14.69 26.36 9.10
C LEU A 114 -15.71 26.76 8.03
N SER A 115 -16.51 27.80 8.28
CA SER A 115 -17.48 28.31 7.29
C SER A 115 -16.83 28.88 6.02
N ARG A 116 -15.56 29.25 6.09
CA ARG A 116 -14.75 29.72 4.95
C ARG A 116 -14.01 28.61 4.23
N SER A 117 -14.07 27.36 4.73
CA SER A 117 -13.45 26.20 4.09
C SER A 117 -14.34 25.69 2.96
N PRO A 118 -13.83 25.52 1.73
CA PRO A 118 -14.53 24.89 0.62
C PRO A 118 -15.09 23.50 0.94
N LEU A 119 -14.43 22.78 1.85
CA LEU A 119 -14.87 21.46 2.31
C LEU A 119 -16.20 21.51 3.09
N TYR A 120 -16.42 22.60 3.86
CA TYR A 120 -17.60 22.77 4.71
C TYR A 120 -18.65 23.70 4.09
N SER A 121 -18.29 24.52 3.11
CA SER A 121 -19.22 25.39 2.39
C SER A 121 -20.00 24.69 1.27
N GLY A 122 -19.66 23.42 0.95
CA GLY A 122 -20.27 22.68 -0.15
C GLY A 122 -19.71 23.01 -1.54
N MET A 123 -18.62 23.77 -1.63
CA MET A 123 -17.94 24.06 -2.90
C MET A 123 -17.22 22.82 -3.46
N ILE A 124 -16.76 21.93 -2.60
CA ILE A 124 -16.13 20.65 -2.95
C ILE A 124 -17.21 19.59 -3.02
N GLU A 125 -17.35 18.94 -4.19
CA GLU A 125 -18.32 17.88 -4.47
C GLU A 125 -17.68 16.49 -4.29
N GLY A 126 -16.37 16.35 -4.53
CA GLY A 126 -15.63 15.10 -4.50
C GLY A 126 -15.45 14.54 -3.08
N THR A 127 -15.59 13.23 -2.94
CA THR A 127 -15.29 12.54 -1.68
C THR A 127 -13.78 12.46 -1.46
N GLY A 128 -13.33 12.82 -0.25
CA GLY A 128 -11.92 12.78 0.13
C GLY A 128 -11.48 11.45 0.75
N PRO A 129 -10.15 11.20 0.81
CA PRO A 129 -9.60 9.99 1.38
C PRO A 129 -9.79 9.94 2.89
N ARG A 130 -10.25 8.79 3.40
CA ARG A 130 -10.51 8.57 4.84
C ARG A 130 -9.24 8.64 5.69
N TYR A 131 -8.13 8.16 5.16
CA TYR A 131 -6.87 8.00 5.91
C TYR A 131 -5.88 9.16 5.74
N CYS A 132 -6.22 10.17 4.94
CA CYS A 132 -5.46 11.40 4.80
C CYS A 132 -6.41 12.60 4.89
N PRO A 133 -7.05 12.83 6.05
CA PRO A 133 -7.97 13.93 6.22
C PRO A 133 -7.20 15.27 6.21
N SER A 134 -7.86 16.33 5.75
CA SER A 134 -7.35 17.69 5.90
C SER A 134 -7.22 18.07 7.39
N ILE A 135 -6.47 19.10 7.69
CA ILE A 135 -6.32 19.54 9.08
C ILE A 135 -7.66 19.99 9.67
N GLU A 136 -8.55 20.58 8.87
CA GLU A 136 -9.91 20.93 9.28
C GLU A 136 -10.69 19.68 9.71
N ASP A 137 -10.61 18.61 8.92
CA ASP A 137 -11.23 17.32 9.24
C ASP A 137 -10.67 16.71 10.52
N LYS A 138 -9.34 16.80 10.73
CA LYS A 138 -8.70 16.29 11.96
C LYS A 138 -9.21 17.02 13.19
N VAL A 139 -9.26 18.36 13.13
CA VAL A 139 -9.71 19.21 14.24
C VAL A 139 -11.19 19.00 14.58
N VAL A 140 -12.01 18.69 13.58
CA VAL A 140 -13.45 18.41 13.79
C VAL A 140 -13.68 16.98 14.26
N LYS A 141 -13.12 15.99 13.56
CA LYS A 141 -13.36 14.56 13.84
C LYS A 141 -12.67 14.05 15.11
N PHE A 142 -11.55 14.65 15.48
CA PHE A 142 -10.76 14.32 16.67
C PHE A 142 -10.69 15.51 17.61
N ALA A 143 -11.85 16.08 17.96
CA ALA A 143 -11.97 17.27 18.80
C ALA A 143 -11.44 17.09 20.22
N ASP A 144 -11.29 15.85 20.70
CA ASP A 144 -10.67 15.46 21.96
C ASP A 144 -9.14 15.57 21.96
N LYS A 145 -8.51 15.69 20.79
CA LYS A 145 -7.07 15.86 20.65
C LYS A 145 -6.71 17.34 20.70
N ASN A 146 -5.76 17.68 21.57
CA ASN A 146 -5.25 19.05 21.73
C ASN A 146 -4.09 19.37 20.76
N ARG A 147 -3.56 18.37 20.06
CA ARG A 147 -2.49 18.53 19.07
C ARG A 147 -2.51 17.42 18.01
N HIS A 148 -2.01 17.72 16.82
CA HIS A 148 -1.74 16.80 15.71
C HIS A 148 -0.29 16.92 15.28
N GLN A 149 0.30 15.82 14.84
CA GLN A 149 1.67 15.78 14.30
C GLN A 149 1.77 16.57 13.00
N VAL A 150 2.86 17.30 12.88
CA VAL A 150 3.26 18.09 11.70
C VAL A 150 4.69 17.72 11.34
N PHE A 151 4.90 17.24 10.13
CA PHE A 151 6.22 16.89 9.63
C PHE A 151 6.70 17.95 8.63
N LEU A 152 7.94 18.41 8.79
CA LEU A 152 8.63 19.27 7.83
C LEU A 152 9.58 18.39 7.02
N GLU A 153 9.27 18.22 5.74
CA GLU A 153 9.99 17.34 4.83
C GLU A 153 10.61 18.17 3.69
N PRO A 154 11.93 18.04 3.40
CA PRO A 154 12.50 18.69 2.24
C PRO A 154 11.84 18.24 0.93
N GLU A 155 11.39 19.17 0.08
CA GLU A 155 10.89 18.83 -1.27
C GLU A 155 12.02 18.32 -2.19
N GLY A 156 13.25 18.59 -1.82
CA GLY A 156 14.44 18.13 -2.53
C GLY A 156 15.70 18.79 -2.03
N ARG A 157 16.84 18.17 -2.33
CA ARG A 157 18.19 18.58 -1.85
C ARG A 157 18.60 19.98 -2.33
N TYR A 158 18.13 20.41 -3.49
CA TYR A 158 18.55 21.66 -4.13
C TYR A 158 17.47 22.74 -4.11
N THR A 159 16.46 22.59 -3.29
CA THR A 159 15.41 23.60 -3.09
C THR A 159 15.31 24.02 -1.63
N ASN A 160 14.80 25.24 -1.40
CA ASN A 160 14.47 25.72 -0.07
C ASN A 160 12.98 25.47 0.29
N GLU A 161 12.27 24.71 -0.51
CA GLU A 161 10.86 24.39 -0.23
C GLU A 161 10.75 23.20 0.72
N MET A 162 9.97 23.40 1.80
CA MET A 162 9.64 22.39 2.78
C MET A 162 8.16 22.04 2.66
N TYR A 163 7.87 20.75 2.57
CA TYR A 163 6.52 20.20 2.61
C TYR A 163 6.06 20.09 4.06
N VAL A 164 4.87 20.60 4.38
CA VAL A 164 4.35 20.59 5.74
C VAL A 164 3.35 19.48 5.93
N GLY A 165 3.86 18.26 6.04
CA GLY A 165 3.08 17.04 6.18
C GLY A 165 2.13 17.10 7.38
N GLY A 166 0.88 16.69 7.15
CA GLY A 166 -0.15 16.70 8.19
C GLY A 166 -1.04 17.95 8.24
N MET A 167 -0.70 19.01 7.47
CA MET A 167 -1.39 20.30 7.44
C MET A 167 -2.09 20.56 6.11
N SER A 168 -2.48 19.53 5.35
CA SER A 168 -3.32 19.70 4.14
C SER A 168 -4.58 20.48 4.48
N SER A 169 -4.89 21.50 3.70
CA SER A 169 -6.00 22.42 3.98
C SER A 169 -6.59 23.00 2.70
N SER A 170 -7.84 23.41 2.76
CA SER A 170 -8.48 24.23 1.74
C SER A 170 -8.90 25.61 2.26
N LEU A 171 -8.51 25.97 3.47
CA LEU A 171 -8.80 27.26 4.07
C LEU A 171 -8.22 28.44 3.24
N PRO A 172 -8.78 29.64 3.33
CA PRO A 172 -8.22 30.83 2.66
C PRO A 172 -6.80 31.14 3.11
N GLU A 173 -6.05 31.85 2.26
CA GLU A 173 -4.64 32.19 2.47
C GLU A 173 -4.37 32.88 3.80
N ASP A 174 -5.19 33.89 4.18
CA ASP A 174 -5.07 34.61 5.45
C ASP A 174 -5.20 33.67 6.66
N VAL A 175 -6.09 32.70 6.59
CA VAL A 175 -6.28 31.68 7.63
C VAL A 175 -5.11 30.69 7.64
N GLN A 176 -4.62 30.30 6.46
CA GLN A 176 -3.44 29.43 6.38
C GLN A 176 -2.23 30.10 7.05
N ILE A 177 -1.94 31.36 6.73
CA ILE A 177 -0.85 32.10 7.37
C ILE A 177 -1.03 32.13 8.89
N ALA A 178 -2.23 32.49 9.37
CA ALA A 178 -2.52 32.59 10.79
C ALA A 178 -2.33 31.25 11.52
N MET A 179 -2.85 30.14 10.97
CA MET A 179 -2.72 28.82 11.60
C MET A 179 -1.28 28.28 11.59
N TYR A 180 -0.52 28.51 10.51
CA TYR A 180 0.89 28.09 10.46
C TYR A 180 1.73 28.85 11.49
N HIS A 181 1.49 30.16 11.69
CA HIS A 181 2.24 30.97 12.65
C HIS A 181 1.99 30.61 14.11
N THR A 182 1.01 29.76 14.42
CA THR A 182 0.82 29.22 15.79
C THR A 182 1.60 27.93 16.06
N VAL A 183 2.13 27.30 15.00
CA VAL A 183 2.86 26.02 15.13
C VAL A 183 4.30 26.31 15.59
N PRO A 184 4.82 25.63 16.64
CA PRO A 184 6.19 25.84 17.11
C PRO A 184 7.23 25.66 16.01
N GLY A 185 8.09 26.66 15.84
CA GLY A 185 9.11 26.74 14.79
C GLY A 185 8.63 27.32 13.47
N LEU A 186 7.33 27.58 13.32
CA LEU A 186 6.73 28.20 12.13
C LEU A 186 6.20 29.62 12.37
N GLU A 187 6.51 30.24 13.51
CA GLU A 187 5.97 31.56 13.90
C GLU A 187 6.29 32.67 12.88
N HIS A 188 7.34 32.50 12.11
CA HIS A 188 7.79 33.44 11.06
C HIS A 188 7.84 32.80 9.67
N ALA A 189 7.16 31.66 9.51
CA ALA A 189 7.19 30.89 8.28
C ALA A 189 6.68 31.71 7.08
N LYS A 190 7.41 31.64 5.98
CA LYS A 190 7.03 32.24 4.70
C LYS A 190 6.44 31.17 3.80
N ILE A 191 5.16 31.27 3.53
CA ILE A 191 4.48 30.36 2.60
C ILE A 191 4.94 30.69 1.18
N VAL A 192 5.49 29.71 0.48
CA VAL A 192 5.90 29.79 -0.93
C VAL A 192 4.75 29.40 -1.84
N ARG A 193 3.98 28.39 -1.41
CA ARG A 193 2.76 27.93 -2.08
C ARG A 193 1.71 27.61 -1.03
N ASN A 194 0.49 28.06 -1.26
CA ASN A 194 -0.63 27.77 -0.37
C ASN A 194 -1.00 26.27 -0.42
N ALA A 195 -1.57 25.78 0.68
CA ALA A 195 -2.32 24.53 0.69
C ALA A 195 -3.58 24.68 -0.17
N TYR A 196 -4.00 23.60 -0.80
CA TYR A 196 -5.25 23.56 -1.57
C TYR A 196 -5.85 22.16 -1.61
N ALA A 197 -7.16 22.10 -1.80
CA ALA A 197 -7.82 20.86 -2.20
C ALA A 197 -7.80 20.75 -3.73
N ILE A 198 -7.76 19.52 -4.23
CA ILE A 198 -7.89 19.22 -5.64
C ILE A 198 -8.99 18.20 -5.86
N GLU A 199 -9.92 18.51 -6.74
CA GLU A 199 -10.91 17.56 -7.25
C GLU A 199 -10.48 17.03 -8.62
N TYR A 200 -10.75 15.78 -8.87
CA TYR A 200 -10.40 15.10 -10.11
C TYR A 200 -11.42 14.03 -10.48
N ASP A 201 -11.52 13.75 -11.78
CA ASP A 201 -12.34 12.66 -12.28
C ASP A 201 -11.52 11.36 -12.28
N CYS A 202 -12.18 10.27 -11.93
CA CYS A 202 -11.66 8.91 -12.05
C CYS A 202 -12.77 7.97 -12.52
N ILE A 203 -12.40 6.75 -12.88
CA ILE A 203 -13.39 5.74 -13.27
C ILE A 203 -13.92 4.98 -12.06
N ASN A 204 -15.08 4.35 -12.21
CA ASN A 204 -15.46 3.25 -11.35
C ASN A 204 -14.62 2.01 -11.74
N PRO A 205 -13.63 1.56 -10.93
CA PRO A 205 -12.68 0.53 -11.33
C PRO A 205 -13.29 -0.86 -11.49
N ARG A 206 -14.55 -1.07 -11.08
CA ARG A 206 -15.29 -2.33 -11.34
C ARG A 206 -15.56 -2.57 -12.82
N GLN A 207 -15.34 -1.57 -13.66
CA GLN A 207 -15.38 -1.68 -15.13
C GLN A 207 -14.13 -2.36 -15.70
N LEU A 208 -13.12 -2.63 -14.86
CA LEU A 208 -11.89 -3.30 -15.24
C LEU A 208 -11.94 -4.79 -14.94
N LEU A 209 -11.21 -5.55 -15.74
CA LEU A 209 -10.81 -6.92 -15.46
C LEU A 209 -9.66 -6.94 -14.43
N PRO A 210 -9.35 -8.09 -13.80
CA PRO A 210 -8.17 -8.22 -12.95
C PRO A 210 -6.83 -7.94 -13.65
N SER A 211 -6.79 -7.99 -14.98
CA SER A 211 -5.65 -7.57 -15.82
C SER A 211 -5.53 -6.05 -15.98
N LEU A 212 -6.48 -5.28 -15.43
CA LEU A 212 -6.66 -3.83 -15.60
C LEU A 212 -7.08 -3.41 -17.02
N GLU A 213 -7.53 -4.33 -17.85
CA GLU A 213 -8.20 -4.04 -19.13
C GLU A 213 -9.66 -3.64 -18.89
N PHE A 214 -10.19 -2.69 -19.66
CA PHE A 214 -11.62 -2.36 -19.62
C PHE A 214 -12.48 -3.52 -20.13
N LYS A 215 -13.56 -3.85 -19.42
CA LYS A 215 -14.53 -4.87 -19.86
C LYS A 215 -15.24 -4.50 -21.16
N ALA A 216 -15.58 -3.20 -21.31
CA ALA A 216 -16.33 -2.70 -22.46
C ALA A 216 -15.43 -2.30 -23.64
N ILE A 217 -14.16 -1.98 -23.42
CA ILE A 217 -13.26 -1.45 -24.45
C ILE A 217 -12.02 -2.34 -24.51
N LYS A 218 -11.97 -3.21 -25.52
CA LYS A 218 -10.85 -4.14 -25.70
C LYS A 218 -9.54 -3.40 -25.97
N ASN A 219 -8.44 -3.92 -25.42
CA ASN A 219 -7.08 -3.41 -25.55
C ASN A 219 -6.84 -2.02 -24.92
N LEU A 220 -7.80 -1.52 -24.12
CA LEU A 220 -7.61 -0.34 -23.30
C LEU A 220 -7.34 -0.78 -21.85
N PHE A 221 -6.16 -0.43 -21.34
CA PHE A 221 -5.73 -0.71 -19.98
C PHE A 221 -5.66 0.59 -19.18
N SER A 222 -5.84 0.49 -17.87
CA SER A 222 -5.90 1.64 -16.98
C SER A 222 -5.13 1.40 -15.68
N GLY A 223 -4.50 2.44 -15.14
CA GLY A 223 -3.75 2.37 -13.89
C GLY A 223 -3.62 3.71 -13.20
N GLY A 224 -3.32 3.68 -11.88
CA GLY A 224 -3.03 4.85 -11.08
C GLY A 224 -4.24 5.51 -10.46
N GLN A 225 -4.12 6.80 -10.17
CA GLN A 225 -5.17 7.61 -9.53
C GLN A 225 -6.47 7.63 -10.34
N PHE A 226 -6.36 7.51 -11.65
CA PHE A 226 -7.49 7.40 -12.56
C PHE A 226 -8.41 6.21 -12.25
N ASN A 227 -7.90 5.13 -11.64
CA ASN A 227 -8.69 4.00 -11.16
C ASN A 227 -9.28 4.20 -9.75
N GLY A 228 -9.32 5.43 -9.25
CA GLY A 228 -9.88 5.73 -7.94
C GLY A 228 -8.99 5.32 -6.76
N SER A 229 -7.70 5.10 -6.97
CA SER A 229 -6.70 4.95 -5.90
C SER A 229 -6.05 6.30 -5.58
N SER A 230 -5.40 6.40 -4.41
CA SER A 230 -4.64 7.56 -4.01
C SER A 230 -3.33 7.11 -3.37
N GLY A 231 -2.20 7.49 -3.95
CA GLY A 231 -0.84 7.18 -3.50
C GLY A 231 0.05 6.72 -4.63
N TYR A 232 1.34 7.09 -4.52
CA TYR A 232 2.36 6.80 -5.54
C TYR A 232 2.58 5.30 -5.74
N GLU A 233 2.58 4.54 -4.64
CA GLU A 233 2.82 3.11 -4.64
C GLU A 233 1.68 2.35 -5.33
N GLU A 234 0.44 2.71 -5.02
CA GLU A 234 -0.75 2.13 -5.67
C GLU A 234 -0.76 2.42 -7.16
N ALA A 235 -0.38 3.63 -7.54
CA ALA A 235 -0.35 4.05 -8.93
C ALA A 235 0.75 3.33 -9.70
N ALA A 236 1.96 3.24 -9.15
CA ALA A 236 3.09 2.54 -9.74
C ALA A 236 2.77 1.04 -9.93
N ALA A 237 2.18 0.39 -8.94
CA ALA A 237 1.79 -1.01 -8.99
C ALA A 237 0.77 -1.28 -10.10
N GLN A 238 -0.26 -0.45 -10.20
CA GLN A 238 -1.28 -0.58 -11.25
C GLN A 238 -0.69 -0.32 -12.65
N GLY A 239 0.11 0.73 -12.78
CA GLY A 239 0.79 1.06 -14.05
C GLY A 239 1.68 -0.07 -14.53
N LEU A 240 2.44 -0.70 -13.61
CA LEU A 240 3.28 -1.86 -13.91
C LEU A 240 2.44 -3.05 -14.43
N ILE A 241 1.38 -3.43 -13.72
CA ILE A 241 0.53 -4.57 -14.12
C ILE A 241 -0.22 -4.28 -15.42
N ALA A 242 -0.77 -3.08 -15.59
CA ALA A 242 -1.43 -2.67 -16.83
C ALA A 242 -0.46 -2.73 -18.03
N GLY A 243 0.76 -2.20 -17.86
CA GLY A 243 1.80 -2.23 -18.90
C GLY A 243 2.26 -3.66 -19.25
N ILE A 244 2.46 -4.52 -18.23
CA ILE A 244 2.79 -5.93 -18.45
C ILE A 244 1.68 -6.61 -19.27
N ASN A 245 0.43 -6.44 -18.87
CA ASN A 245 -0.69 -7.11 -19.52
C ASN A 245 -0.96 -6.58 -20.94
N ALA A 246 -0.77 -5.28 -21.16
CA ALA A 246 -0.82 -4.71 -22.50
C ALA A 246 0.26 -5.31 -23.42
N ALA A 247 1.49 -5.46 -22.92
CA ALA A 247 2.59 -6.08 -23.66
C ALA A 247 2.34 -7.58 -23.93
N LEU A 248 1.85 -8.32 -22.92
CA LEU A 248 1.51 -9.75 -23.08
C LEU A 248 0.37 -9.93 -24.09
N ARG A 249 -0.62 -9.04 -24.09
CA ARG A 249 -1.73 -9.03 -25.06
C ARG A 249 -1.21 -8.88 -26.51
N VAL A 250 -0.32 -7.92 -26.74
CA VAL A 250 0.32 -7.72 -28.05
C VAL A 250 1.12 -8.94 -28.48
N GLN A 251 1.75 -9.64 -27.55
CA GLN A 251 2.53 -10.86 -27.80
C GLN A 251 1.68 -12.12 -27.92
N GLY A 252 0.36 -12.05 -27.73
CA GLY A 252 -0.53 -13.22 -27.73
C GLY A 252 -0.26 -14.20 -26.59
N LYS A 253 0.33 -13.70 -25.46
CA LYS A 253 0.63 -14.47 -24.27
C LYS A 253 -0.47 -14.34 -23.21
N GLU A 254 -0.47 -15.27 -22.26
CA GLU A 254 -1.37 -15.29 -21.11
C GLU A 254 -1.11 -14.08 -20.20
N GLU A 255 -2.19 -13.44 -19.75
CA GLU A 255 -2.17 -12.30 -18.84
C GLU A 255 -1.53 -12.63 -17.50
N LEU A 256 -0.96 -11.63 -16.84
CA LEU A 256 -0.49 -11.70 -15.47
C LEU A 256 -1.56 -11.16 -14.54
N VAL A 257 -2.19 -12.07 -13.80
CA VAL A 257 -3.08 -11.75 -12.68
C VAL A 257 -2.44 -12.29 -11.40
N LEU A 258 -2.16 -11.39 -10.45
CA LEU A 258 -1.57 -11.76 -9.17
C LEU A 258 -2.67 -12.04 -8.16
N ASP A 259 -2.50 -13.15 -7.42
CA ASP A 259 -3.43 -13.56 -6.37
C ASP A 259 -3.27 -12.70 -5.10
N ARG A 260 -4.36 -12.51 -4.36
CA ARG A 260 -4.38 -11.84 -3.04
C ARG A 260 -3.48 -12.52 -2.01
N SER A 261 -3.28 -13.82 -2.12
CA SER A 261 -2.39 -14.59 -1.24
C SER A 261 -0.91 -14.46 -1.61
N GLU A 262 -0.60 -13.88 -2.75
CA GLU A 262 0.77 -13.80 -3.29
C GLU A 262 1.37 -12.40 -3.22
N SER A 263 0.52 -11.35 -3.25
CA SER A 263 1.03 -9.98 -3.27
C SER A 263 0.05 -8.95 -2.76
N TYR A 264 0.57 -7.83 -2.23
CA TYR A 264 -0.23 -6.63 -1.97
C TYR A 264 -0.76 -6.01 -3.27
N ILE A 265 -0.07 -6.17 -4.39
CA ILE A 265 -0.56 -5.75 -5.72
C ILE A 265 -1.82 -6.55 -6.08
N GLY A 266 -1.84 -7.87 -5.81
CA GLY A 266 -3.02 -8.70 -6.00
C GLY A 266 -4.19 -8.26 -5.11
N VAL A 267 -3.93 -7.93 -3.83
CA VAL A 267 -4.96 -7.38 -2.93
C VAL A 267 -5.50 -6.05 -3.44
N LEU A 268 -4.62 -5.14 -3.85
CA LEU A 268 -4.98 -3.82 -4.40
C LEU A 268 -5.91 -3.95 -5.61
N ILE A 269 -5.49 -4.72 -6.60
CA ILE A 269 -6.25 -4.84 -7.87
C ILE A 269 -7.58 -5.55 -7.62
N ASP A 270 -7.57 -6.66 -6.88
CA ASP A 270 -8.81 -7.38 -6.57
C ASP A 270 -9.80 -6.48 -5.79
N ASP A 271 -9.33 -5.72 -4.80
CA ASP A 271 -10.17 -4.78 -4.08
C ASP A 271 -10.78 -3.70 -5.01
N LEU A 272 -9.98 -3.15 -5.93
CA LEU A 272 -10.45 -2.13 -6.86
C LEU A 272 -11.53 -2.68 -7.81
N VAL A 273 -11.33 -3.86 -8.37
CA VAL A 273 -12.24 -4.39 -9.41
C VAL A 273 -13.46 -5.12 -8.84
N THR A 274 -13.44 -5.49 -7.56
CA THR A 274 -14.52 -6.27 -6.93
C THR A 274 -15.30 -5.53 -5.86
N LYS A 275 -14.66 -4.59 -5.13
CA LYS A 275 -15.31 -3.85 -4.04
C LYS A 275 -15.88 -2.53 -4.50
N GLU A 276 -16.89 -2.07 -3.80
CA GLU A 276 -17.43 -0.73 -3.99
C GLU A 276 -16.56 0.28 -3.22
N ASN A 277 -16.00 1.23 -3.93
CA ASN A 277 -15.15 2.26 -3.36
C ASN A 277 -15.85 3.63 -3.50
N HIS A 278 -16.28 4.18 -2.37
CA HIS A 278 -16.92 5.50 -2.30
C HIS A 278 -15.92 6.61 -1.93
N GLU A 279 -14.67 6.26 -1.75
CA GLU A 279 -13.57 7.15 -1.37
C GLU A 279 -12.28 6.72 -2.10
N PRO A 280 -11.29 7.61 -2.27
CA PRO A 280 -10.00 7.22 -2.85
C PRO A 280 -9.38 6.04 -2.09
N TYR A 281 -9.10 4.96 -2.83
CA TYR A 281 -8.53 3.75 -2.24
C TYR A 281 -7.08 3.97 -1.80
N ARG A 282 -6.77 3.51 -0.58
CA ARG A 282 -5.40 3.42 -0.06
C ARG A 282 -5.12 1.99 0.35
N MET A 283 -3.92 1.50 -0.04
CA MET A 283 -3.44 0.19 0.40
C MET A 283 -3.00 0.26 1.86
N MET A 284 -3.64 -0.51 2.69
CA MET A 284 -3.33 -0.63 4.12
C MET A 284 -3.05 -2.09 4.44
N THR A 285 -2.13 -2.35 5.37
CA THR A 285 -1.83 -3.72 5.81
C THR A 285 -3.05 -4.47 6.33
N SER A 286 -4.03 -3.74 6.88
CA SER A 286 -5.32 -4.30 7.35
C SER A 286 -6.21 -4.85 6.24
N ARG A 287 -5.95 -4.50 4.97
CA ARG A 287 -6.72 -5.02 3.82
C ARG A 287 -6.27 -6.40 3.37
N ALA A 288 -5.06 -6.82 3.75
CA ALA A 288 -4.51 -8.13 3.41
C ALA A 288 -4.84 -9.16 4.50
N GLU A 289 -5.38 -10.30 4.08
CA GLU A 289 -5.75 -11.42 4.95
C GLU A 289 -4.51 -12.20 5.41
N TYR A 290 -3.46 -12.25 4.59
CA TYR A 290 -2.28 -13.11 4.77
C TYR A 290 -1.00 -12.31 5.05
N ARG A 291 -1.06 -11.34 5.99
CA ARG A 291 0.03 -10.39 6.27
C ARG A 291 1.36 -11.06 6.65
N LEU A 292 1.31 -12.22 7.31
CA LEU A 292 2.51 -12.95 7.67
C LEU A 292 3.20 -13.60 6.47
N LEU A 293 2.47 -13.88 5.40
CA LEU A 293 3.02 -14.37 4.13
C LEU A 293 3.48 -13.24 3.23
N LEU A 294 2.75 -12.10 3.24
CA LEU A 294 2.99 -10.96 2.36
C LEU A 294 3.90 -9.93 3.03
N ARG A 295 5.13 -10.32 3.35
CA ARG A 295 6.11 -9.43 3.97
C ARG A 295 6.97 -8.76 2.90
N GLN A 296 7.56 -7.61 3.27
CA GLN A 296 8.53 -6.89 2.44
C GLN A 296 9.81 -7.72 2.23
N ASP A 297 10.31 -8.32 3.29
CA ASP A 297 11.56 -9.10 3.33
C ASP A 297 11.55 -10.34 2.42
N ASN A 298 10.39 -10.87 2.05
CA ASN A 298 10.26 -12.04 1.18
C ASN A 298 9.57 -11.75 -0.17
N ALA A 299 9.47 -10.50 -0.57
CA ALA A 299 8.77 -10.14 -1.80
C ALA A 299 9.45 -10.72 -3.06
N ASP A 300 10.78 -10.82 -3.07
CA ASP A 300 11.54 -11.46 -4.13
C ASP A 300 11.23 -12.95 -4.27
N LEU A 301 11.16 -13.68 -3.15
CA LEU A 301 10.83 -15.11 -3.12
C LEU A 301 9.42 -15.40 -3.68
N ARG A 302 8.48 -14.46 -3.49
CA ARG A 302 7.10 -14.59 -3.99
C ARG A 302 6.94 -14.17 -5.45
N LEU A 303 7.60 -13.09 -5.89
CA LEU A 303 7.23 -12.35 -7.10
C LEU A 303 8.27 -12.42 -8.22
N ARG A 304 9.56 -12.64 -7.97
CA ARG A 304 10.58 -12.70 -9.04
C ARG A 304 10.31 -13.78 -10.10
N LYS A 305 9.68 -14.88 -9.74
CA LYS A 305 9.25 -15.93 -10.68
C LYS A 305 8.30 -15.37 -11.77
N TYR A 306 7.39 -14.47 -11.37
CA TYR A 306 6.48 -13.80 -12.31
C TYR A 306 7.22 -12.80 -13.17
N GLY A 307 8.12 -12.01 -12.57
CA GLY A 307 8.99 -11.08 -13.30
C GLY A 307 9.83 -11.79 -14.36
N TYR A 308 10.37 -12.98 -14.04
CA TYR A 308 11.08 -13.81 -15.00
C TYR A 308 10.17 -14.32 -16.13
N ARG A 309 8.98 -14.84 -15.79
CA ARG A 309 7.98 -15.31 -16.78
C ARG A 309 7.61 -14.24 -17.80
N VAL A 310 7.49 -12.98 -17.39
CA VAL A 310 7.11 -11.88 -18.27
C VAL A 310 8.30 -11.14 -18.90
N GLY A 311 9.54 -11.57 -18.61
CA GLY A 311 10.76 -11.02 -19.21
C GLY A 311 11.32 -9.75 -18.57
N LEU A 312 10.92 -9.41 -17.34
CA LEU A 312 11.42 -8.27 -16.57
C LEU A 312 12.60 -8.62 -15.66
N ILE A 313 12.81 -9.89 -15.36
CA ILE A 313 13.92 -10.42 -14.56
C ILE A 313 14.81 -11.24 -15.48
N SER A 314 16.13 -10.99 -15.44
CA SER A 314 17.12 -11.71 -16.22
C SER A 314 17.31 -13.15 -15.72
N GLU A 315 17.89 -14.01 -16.58
CA GLU A 315 18.29 -15.37 -16.20
C GLU A 315 19.21 -15.38 -14.98
N GLU A 316 20.17 -14.46 -14.95
CA GLU A 316 21.12 -14.34 -13.83
C GLU A 316 20.42 -13.97 -12.51
N GLN A 317 19.50 -13.01 -12.55
CA GLN A 317 18.70 -12.62 -11.38
C GLN A 317 17.78 -13.75 -10.91
N TYR A 318 17.23 -14.54 -11.84
CA TYR A 318 16.40 -15.69 -11.50
C TYR A 318 17.23 -16.84 -10.92
N ALA A 319 18.45 -17.08 -11.46
CA ALA A 319 19.37 -18.05 -10.90
C ALA A 319 19.84 -17.66 -9.49
N ALA A 320 20.05 -16.36 -9.23
CA ALA A 320 20.35 -15.84 -7.89
C ALA A 320 19.20 -16.10 -6.91
N LEU A 321 17.94 -15.90 -7.33
CA LEU A 321 16.77 -16.27 -6.53
C LEU A 321 16.77 -17.75 -6.16
N LYS A 322 17.03 -18.63 -7.14
CA LYS A 322 17.04 -20.08 -6.90
C LYS A 322 18.12 -20.50 -5.91
N ARG A 323 19.31 -19.88 -5.98
CA ARG A 323 20.36 -20.11 -4.97
C ARG A 323 19.92 -19.66 -3.58
N LYS A 324 19.27 -18.51 -3.47
CA LYS A 324 18.74 -18.01 -2.18
C LYS A 324 17.68 -18.97 -1.60
N GLU A 325 16.74 -19.42 -2.40
CA GLU A 325 15.71 -20.40 -1.98
C GLU A 325 16.38 -21.69 -1.45
N GLN A 326 17.36 -22.21 -2.16
CA GLN A 326 18.10 -23.40 -1.78
C GLN A 326 18.86 -23.21 -0.48
N GLN A 327 19.60 -22.11 -0.32
CA GLN A 327 20.36 -21.80 0.90
C GLN A 327 19.46 -21.68 2.13
N ILE A 328 18.27 -21.06 1.98
CA ILE A 328 17.29 -20.97 3.07
C ILE A 328 16.83 -22.36 3.49
N GLN A 329 16.47 -23.20 2.53
CA GLN A 329 15.97 -24.54 2.81
C GLN A 329 17.03 -25.44 3.46
N GLU A 330 18.23 -25.48 2.90
CA GLU A 330 19.36 -26.26 3.43
C GLU A 330 19.72 -25.84 4.86
N GLU A 331 19.71 -24.53 5.14
CA GLU A 331 20.04 -24.03 6.46
C GLU A 331 18.94 -24.30 7.49
N ILE A 332 17.66 -24.20 7.11
CA ILE A 332 16.55 -24.61 7.99
C ILE A 332 16.69 -26.08 8.36
N GLU A 333 16.91 -26.96 7.39
CA GLU A 333 17.12 -28.39 7.62
C GLU A 333 18.35 -28.65 8.51
N ARG A 334 19.44 -27.91 8.29
CA ARG A 334 20.65 -28.05 9.09
C ARG A 334 20.41 -27.70 10.57
N VAL A 335 19.80 -26.56 10.87
CA VAL A 335 19.58 -26.13 12.27
C VAL A 335 18.48 -26.95 12.97
N GLU A 336 17.54 -27.54 12.25
CA GLU A 336 16.57 -28.50 12.79
C GLU A 336 17.26 -29.80 13.24
N ASN A 337 18.32 -30.21 12.54
CA ASN A 337 19.07 -31.44 12.80
C ASN A 337 20.40 -31.23 13.53
N THR A 338 20.74 -30.00 13.92
CA THR A 338 21.94 -29.70 14.71
C THR A 338 21.55 -29.51 16.17
N TYR A 339 22.09 -30.36 17.04
CA TYR A 339 21.80 -30.37 18.45
C TYR A 339 22.98 -29.80 19.26
N VAL A 340 22.66 -29.01 20.28
CA VAL A 340 23.60 -28.52 21.29
C VAL A 340 23.25 -29.14 22.65
N GLY A 341 24.29 -29.37 23.45
CA GLY A 341 24.15 -29.94 24.80
C GLY A 341 24.13 -28.87 25.88
N THR A 342 24.26 -29.34 27.13
CA THR A 342 24.28 -28.53 28.36
C THR A 342 25.68 -28.02 28.71
N SER A 343 26.56 -27.78 27.72
CA SER A 343 27.90 -27.25 27.94
C SER A 343 27.85 -25.84 28.55
N SER A 344 28.91 -25.46 29.29
CA SER A 344 28.99 -24.16 29.97
C SER A 344 28.77 -23.01 29.00
N ASN A 345 29.42 -23.03 27.83
CA ASN A 345 29.26 -21.97 26.83
C ASN A 345 27.85 -21.79 26.28
N VAL A 346 27.08 -22.90 26.13
CA VAL A 346 25.66 -22.82 25.70
C VAL A 346 24.82 -22.18 26.81
N ASN A 347 24.97 -22.67 28.05
CA ASN A 347 24.20 -22.16 29.18
C ASN A 347 24.61 -20.73 29.59
N GLU A 348 25.87 -20.35 29.41
CA GLU A 348 26.35 -18.97 29.60
C GLU A 348 25.67 -18.04 28.59
N LEU A 349 25.66 -18.39 27.30
CA LEU A 349 24.96 -17.62 26.26
C LEU A 349 23.46 -17.50 26.56
N LEU A 350 22.82 -18.60 26.97
CA LEU A 350 21.39 -18.56 27.32
C LEU A 350 21.13 -17.64 28.52
N ALA A 351 22.01 -17.64 29.53
CA ALA A 351 21.88 -16.76 30.69
C ALA A 351 22.07 -15.29 30.32
N GLU A 352 23.02 -14.97 29.43
CA GLU A 352 23.27 -13.62 28.92
C GLU A 352 22.02 -13.00 28.29
N TYR A 353 21.30 -13.80 27.50
CA TYR A 353 20.05 -13.35 26.86
C TYR A 353 18.78 -13.61 27.72
N GLY A 354 18.94 -13.95 28.99
CA GLY A 354 17.81 -14.17 29.89
C GLY A 354 16.94 -15.36 29.53
N SER A 355 17.48 -16.31 28.78
CA SER A 355 16.78 -17.52 28.35
C SER A 355 16.91 -18.66 29.36
N THR A 356 15.92 -19.55 29.41
CA THR A 356 15.96 -20.73 30.27
C THR A 356 17.12 -21.64 29.89
N LEU A 357 17.91 -22.04 30.89
CA LEU A 357 19.06 -22.96 30.74
C LEU A 357 18.60 -24.32 30.24
N LEU A 358 19.47 -25.01 29.49
CA LEU A 358 19.22 -26.37 29.03
C LEU A 358 19.46 -27.37 30.15
N SER A 359 18.56 -28.29 30.31
CA SER A 359 18.71 -29.51 31.16
C SER A 359 18.99 -30.79 30.35
N GLY A 360 18.94 -30.69 29.02
CA GLY A 360 19.18 -31.76 28.05
C GLY A 360 19.56 -31.19 26.67
N GLY A 361 19.78 -32.05 25.69
CA GLY A 361 20.05 -31.64 24.32
C GLY A 361 18.84 -30.91 23.70
N SER A 362 19.09 -29.85 22.91
CA SER A 362 18.08 -29.11 22.16
C SER A 362 18.60 -28.83 20.75
N SER A 363 17.72 -28.84 19.74
CA SER A 363 18.12 -28.42 18.41
C SER A 363 18.34 -26.89 18.35
N LEU A 364 19.18 -26.41 17.44
CA LEU A 364 19.35 -24.98 17.22
C LEU A 364 18.02 -24.32 16.83
N ALA A 365 17.19 -25.02 16.05
CA ALA A 365 15.87 -24.52 15.68
C ALA A 365 14.93 -24.33 16.89
N GLU A 366 14.97 -25.22 17.91
CA GLU A 366 14.21 -25.04 19.14
C GLU A 366 14.67 -23.81 19.92
N LEU A 367 15.98 -23.52 19.93
CA LEU A 367 16.51 -22.31 20.54
C LEU A 367 16.11 -21.05 19.77
N ILE A 368 16.15 -21.07 18.44
CA ILE A 368 15.71 -19.95 17.62
C ILE A 368 14.21 -19.64 17.85
N ARG A 369 13.37 -20.64 18.13
CA ARG A 369 11.94 -20.45 18.41
C ARG A 369 11.67 -19.70 19.72
N ARG A 370 12.63 -19.60 20.64
CA ARG A 370 12.48 -18.85 21.88
C ARG A 370 12.40 -17.34 21.58
N PRO A 371 11.50 -16.58 22.25
CA PRO A 371 11.30 -15.15 21.98
C PRO A 371 12.57 -14.32 22.10
N GLU A 372 13.37 -14.58 23.11
CA GLU A 372 14.60 -13.86 23.47
C GLU A 372 15.81 -14.20 22.61
N LEU A 373 15.78 -15.27 21.83
CA LEU A 373 16.89 -15.72 20.97
C LEU A 373 16.59 -15.52 19.48
N ASN A 374 17.61 -15.48 18.66
CA ASN A 374 17.51 -15.47 17.22
C ASN A 374 18.68 -16.22 16.56
N TYR A 375 18.58 -16.44 15.24
CA TYR A 375 19.59 -17.15 14.48
C TYR A 375 20.99 -16.54 14.64
N LYS A 376 21.13 -15.21 14.62
CA LYS A 376 22.44 -14.54 14.71
C LYS A 376 23.12 -14.74 16.08
N MET A 377 22.35 -14.68 17.16
CA MET A 377 22.84 -14.85 18.53
C MET A 377 23.46 -16.23 18.79
N LEU A 378 23.00 -17.25 18.10
CA LEU A 378 23.49 -18.62 18.28
C LEU A 378 24.82 -18.90 17.54
N ALA A 379 25.42 -17.90 16.90
CA ALA A 379 26.68 -18.10 16.14
C ALA A 379 27.81 -18.65 16.98
N GLU A 380 27.95 -18.26 18.23
CA GLU A 380 29.04 -18.66 19.14
C GLU A 380 28.95 -20.15 19.58
N VAL A 381 27.73 -20.69 19.55
CA VAL A 381 27.47 -22.08 19.94
C VAL A 381 27.24 -23.00 18.74
N ASP A 382 27.41 -22.47 17.51
CA ASP A 382 27.27 -23.20 16.25
C ASP A 382 28.55 -23.13 15.39
N PRO A 383 29.60 -23.89 15.76
CA PRO A 383 30.89 -23.86 15.07
C PRO A 383 30.86 -24.34 13.63
N LYS A 384 29.79 -25.02 13.22
CA LYS A 384 29.57 -25.52 11.84
C LYS A 384 28.68 -24.59 11.01
N ARG A 385 28.36 -23.41 11.52
CA ARG A 385 27.51 -22.45 10.84
C ARG A 385 28.11 -22.01 9.49
N PRO A 386 27.37 -22.12 8.39
CA PRO A 386 27.83 -21.63 7.10
C PRO A 386 27.83 -20.10 7.05
N LYS A 387 28.72 -19.52 6.24
CA LYS A 387 28.70 -18.10 5.95
C LYS A 387 27.65 -17.79 4.90
N LEU A 388 26.48 -17.32 5.32
CA LEU A 388 25.34 -17.01 4.47
C LEU A 388 25.13 -15.49 4.35
N PRO A 389 24.57 -15.03 3.22
CA PRO A 389 24.09 -13.65 3.10
C PRO A 389 23.09 -13.28 4.20
N GLU A 390 23.05 -12.01 4.56
CA GLU A 390 22.23 -11.56 5.69
C GLU A 390 20.74 -11.74 5.46
N ASP A 391 20.26 -11.50 4.25
CA ASP A 391 18.87 -11.72 3.85
C ASP A 391 18.46 -13.19 3.90
N VAL A 392 19.38 -14.12 3.63
CA VAL A 392 19.18 -15.57 3.83
C VAL A 392 19.06 -15.88 5.33
N GLN A 393 19.96 -15.34 6.17
CA GLN A 393 19.92 -15.55 7.62
C GLN A 393 18.61 -15.04 8.24
N GLU A 394 18.14 -13.89 7.76
CA GLU A 394 16.87 -13.31 8.19
C GLU A 394 15.69 -14.22 7.83
N GLN A 395 15.64 -14.74 6.60
CA GLN A 395 14.60 -15.67 6.18
C GLN A 395 14.63 -16.98 6.98
N VAL A 396 15.80 -17.54 7.28
CA VAL A 396 15.94 -18.71 8.14
C VAL A 396 15.34 -18.43 9.52
N ASN A 397 15.72 -17.32 10.14
CA ASN A 397 15.22 -16.91 11.45
C ASN A 397 13.69 -16.77 11.48
N ILE A 398 13.13 -16.05 10.50
CA ILE A 398 11.68 -15.81 10.42
C ILE A 398 10.92 -17.11 10.19
N ASN A 399 11.35 -17.94 9.24
CA ASN A 399 10.67 -19.19 8.93
C ASN A 399 10.64 -20.14 10.12
N ILE A 400 11.72 -20.21 10.92
CA ILE A 400 11.75 -21.07 12.11
C ILE A 400 10.89 -20.48 13.24
N LYS A 401 11.02 -19.17 13.54
CA LYS A 401 10.25 -18.54 14.63
C LYS A 401 8.75 -18.59 14.40
N TYR A 402 8.31 -18.39 13.18
CA TYR A 402 6.90 -18.27 12.83
C TYR A 402 6.34 -19.49 12.12
N ASP A 403 7.05 -20.61 12.10
CA ASP A 403 6.68 -21.85 11.38
C ASP A 403 5.22 -22.26 11.60
N GLY A 404 4.77 -22.34 12.86
CA GLY A 404 3.40 -22.74 13.18
C GLY A 404 2.33 -21.76 12.65
N TYR A 405 2.64 -20.46 12.67
CA TYR A 405 1.73 -19.42 12.13
C TYR A 405 1.72 -19.42 10.60
N ILE A 406 2.89 -19.57 9.97
CA ILE A 406 3.04 -19.66 8.52
C ILE A 406 2.26 -20.88 7.99
N LYS A 407 2.45 -22.05 8.59
CA LYS A 407 1.72 -23.28 8.22
C LYS A 407 0.20 -23.14 8.35
N ARG A 408 -0.27 -22.43 9.39
CA ARG A 408 -1.70 -22.15 9.55
C ARG A 408 -2.23 -21.25 8.46
N GLN A 409 -1.52 -20.17 8.12
CA GLN A 409 -1.92 -19.30 7.02
C GLN A 409 -1.87 -20.00 5.66
N MET A 410 -0.87 -20.85 5.41
CA MET A 410 -0.79 -21.63 4.17
C MET A 410 -2.01 -22.54 3.98
N LYS A 411 -2.49 -23.19 5.05
CA LYS A 411 -3.75 -23.96 4.98
C LYS A 411 -4.96 -23.09 4.64
N GLN A 412 -5.03 -21.87 5.16
CA GLN A 412 -6.09 -20.91 4.79
C GLN A 412 -5.99 -20.51 3.33
N VAL A 413 -4.77 -20.28 2.82
CA VAL A 413 -4.52 -19.98 1.40
C VAL A 413 -4.96 -21.12 0.50
N GLU A 414 -4.66 -22.37 0.86
CA GLU A 414 -5.11 -23.55 0.10
C GLU A 414 -6.63 -23.65 0.00
N GLN A 415 -7.33 -23.37 1.11
CA GLN A 415 -8.80 -23.33 1.13
C GLN A 415 -9.33 -22.19 0.25
N PHE A 416 -8.69 -21.02 0.33
CA PHE A 416 -9.04 -19.86 -0.47
C PHE A 416 -8.85 -20.13 -1.97
N LYS A 417 -7.70 -20.68 -2.39
CA LYS A 417 -7.42 -21.04 -3.79
C LYS A 417 -8.46 -22.02 -4.35
N LYS A 418 -8.92 -22.98 -3.56
CA LYS A 418 -10.01 -23.88 -3.97
C LYS A 418 -11.32 -23.15 -4.26
N MET A 419 -11.61 -22.04 -3.58
CA MET A 419 -12.77 -21.21 -3.89
C MET A 419 -12.54 -20.35 -5.14
N GLU A 420 -11.33 -19.82 -5.35
CA GLU A 420 -10.98 -19.07 -6.55
C GLU A 420 -10.98 -19.93 -7.83
N GLU A 421 -10.58 -21.21 -7.73
CA GLU A 421 -10.63 -22.16 -8.84
C GLU A 421 -12.07 -22.50 -9.27
N LYS A 422 -13.05 -22.38 -8.38
CA LYS A 422 -14.46 -22.62 -8.70
C LYS A 422 -15.06 -21.47 -9.48
N LYS A 423 -14.97 -21.54 -10.81
CA LYS A 423 -15.52 -20.53 -11.72
C LYS A 423 -17.03 -20.49 -11.68
N ILE A 424 -17.57 -19.31 -11.83
CA ILE A 424 -18.99 -19.05 -11.99
C ILE A 424 -19.26 -18.83 -13.48
N PRO A 425 -20.19 -19.59 -14.11
CA PRO A 425 -20.53 -19.40 -15.53
C PRO A 425 -21.02 -17.98 -15.80
N GLU A 426 -20.58 -17.35 -16.90
CA GLU A 426 -20.97 -15.99 -17.28
C GLU A 426 -22.50 -15.83 -17.44
N ASN A 427 -23.18 -16.90 -17.91
CA ASN A 427 -24.62 -16.92 -18.16
C ASN A 427 -25.44 -17.34 -16.95
N ILE A 428 -24.88 -17.41 -15.74
CA ILE A 428 -25.63 -17.78 -14.53
C ILE A 428 -26.77 -16.79 -14.26
N ASN A 429 -27.94 -17.32 -13.97
CA ASN A 429 -29.09 -16.55 -13.54
C ASN A 429 -29.27 -16.69 -12.03
N TYR A 430 -28.82 -15.69 -11.27
CA TYR A 430 -28.90 -15.71 -9.82
C TYR A 430 -30.34 -15.60 -9.30
N ASP A 431 -31.29 -15.05 -10.09
CA ASP A 431 -32.69 -14.88 -9.68
C ASP A 431 -33.42 -16.23 -9.60
N GLU A 432 -32.97 -17.20 -10.39
CA GLU A 432 -33.52 -18.57 -10.37
C GLU A 432 -33.06 -19.42 -9.19
N ILE A 433 -32.02 -19.00 -8.46
CA ILE A 433 -31.49 -19.73 -7.31
C ILE A 433 -32.35 -19.43 -6.08
N GLN A 434 -33.31 -20.27 -5.78
CA GLN A 434 -34.37 -20.02 -4.78
C GLN A 434 -33.84 -19.74 -3.36
N SER A 435 -32.76 -20.41 -2.96
CA SER A 435 -32.19 -20.32 -1.60
C SER A 435 -31.25 -19.14 -1.37
N LEU A 436 -30.96 -18.33 -2.39
CA LEU A 436 -30.20 -17.09 -2.22
C LEU A 436 -31.08 -15.97 -1.65
N ARG A 437 -30.53 -15.20 -0.71
CA ARG A 437 -31.20 -14.01 -0.19
C ARG A 437 -31.34 -12.94 -1.29
N ILE A 438 -32.38 -12.11 -1.18
CA ILE A 438 -32.65 -11.05 -2.16
C ILE A 438 -31.47 -10.12 -2.34
N GLU A 439 -30.86 -9.66 -1.22
CA GLU A 439 -29.67 -8.81 -1.25
C GLU A 439 -28.49 -9.49 -1.99
N ALA A 440 -28.24 -10.76 -1.69
CA ALA A 440 -27.18 -11.52 -2.37
C ALA A 440 -27.44 -11.65 -3.87
N LYS A 441 -28.68 -11.92 -4.29
CA LYS A 441 -29.06 -11.95 -5.73
C LYS A 441 -28.78 -10.61 -6.40
N GLN A 442 -29.20 -9.50 -5.79
CA GLN A 442 -28.97 -8.15 -6.31
C GLN A 442 -27.48 -7.85 -6.47
N LYS A 443 -26.69 -8.15 -5.43
CA LYS A 443 -25.26 -7.92 -5.43
C LYS A 443 -24.53 -8.82 -6.45
N LEU A 444 -24.84 -10.09 -6.52
CA LEU A 444 -24.25 -11.03 -7.48
C LEU A 444 -24.61 -10.68 -8.93
N ASN A 445 -25.84 -10.24 -9.20
CA ASN A 445 -26.24 -9.73 -10.52
C ASN A 445 -25.52 -8.44 -10.89
N LEU A 446 -25.31 -7.54 -9.92
CA LEU A 446 -24.60 -6.28 -10.12
C LEU A 446 -23.10 -6.48 -10.40
N TYR A 447 -22.45 -7.30 -9.57
CA TYR A 447 -20.98 -7.46 -9.59
C TYR A 447 -20.48 -8.52 -10.56
N ARG A 448 -21.30 -9.52 -10.90
CA ARG A 448 -20.95 -10.62 -11.81
C ARG A 448 -19.58 -11.22 -11.50
N PRO A 449 -19.37 -11.79 -10.29
CA PRO A 449 -18.10 -12.38 -9.91
C PRO A 449 -17.76 -13.55 -10.84
N ILE A 450 -16.48 -13.71 -11.16
CA ILE A 450 -15.99 -14.77 -12.06
C ILE A 450 -15.76 -16.11 -11.37
N ASN A 451 -15.67 -16.10 -10.04
CA ASN A 451 -15.46 -17.30 -9.22
C ASN A 451 -16.09 -17.16 -7.82
N ILE A 452 -16.13 -18.27 -7.08
CA ILE A 452 -16.71 -18.32 -5.73
C ILE A 452 -15.91 -17.47 -4.73
N GLY A 453 -14.58 -17.37 -4.88
CA GLY A 453 -13.74 -16.54 -4.04
C GLY A 453 -14.13 -15.07 -4.15
N GLN A 454 -14.28 -14.53 -5.37
CA GLN A 454 -14.77 -13.17 -5.57
C GLN A 454 -16.19 -12.98 -5.00
N ALA A 455 -17.10 -13.92 -5.26
CA ALA A 455 -18.45 -13.86 -4.73
C ALA A 455 -18.47 -13.73 -3.20
N SER A 456 -17.57 -14.43 -2.50
CA SER A 456 -17.49 -14.43 -1.04
C SER A 456 -17.00 -13.09 -0.44
N ARG A 457 -16.34 -12.25 -1.24
CA ARG A 457 -15.84 -10.92 -0.84
C ARG A 457 -16.82 -9.77 -1.10
N ILE A 458 -17.91 -10.04 -1.79
CA ILE A 458 -18.93 -9.03 -2.08
C ILE A 458 -19.70 -8.71 -0.80
N SER A 459 -19.73 -7.44 -0.41
CA SER A 459 -20.52 -6.97 0.72
C SER A 459 -22.01 -7.26 0.47
N GLY A 460 -22.66 -7.89 1.45
CA GLY A 460 -24.07 -8.35 1.32
C GLY A 460 -24.22 -9.82 0.90
N VAL A 461 -23.12 -10.49 0.49
CA VAL A 461 -23.08 -11.94 0.26
C VAL A 461 -22.53 -12.64 1.49
N SER A 462 -23.31 -13.48 2.14
CA SER A 462 -22.92 -14.19 3.37
C SER A 462 -22.29 -15.56 3.09
N PRO A 463 -21.60 -16.17 4.06
CA PRO A 463 -21.13 -17.56 3.95
C PRO A 463 -22.24 -18.56 3.62
N ALA A 464 -23.47 -18.32 4.08
CA ALA A 464 -24.62 -19.17 3.73
C ALA A 464 -24.97 -19.05 2.25
N ASP A 465 -24.95 -17.84 1.67
CA ASP A 465 -25.20 -17.64 0.23
C ASP A 465 -24.10 -18.32 -0.61
N ILE A 466 -22.84 -18.29 -0.16
CA ILE A 466 -21.74 -19.00 -0.80
C ILE A 466 -21.95 -20.52 -0.77
N SER A 467 -22.44 -21.05 0.34
CA SER A 467 -22.76 -22.47 0.45
C SER A 467 -23.86 -22.87 -0.55
N VAL A 468 -24.90 -22.03 -0.70
CA VAL A 468 -25.97 -22.23 -1.70
C VAL A 468 -25.40 -22.22 -3.13
N LEU A 469 -24.50 -21.26 -3.45
CA LEU A 469 -23.87 -21.21 -4.76
C LEU A 469 -23.01 -22.46 -5.04
N LEU A 470 -22.25 -22.92 -4.04
CA LEU A 470 -21.42 -24.13 -4.16
C LEU A 470 -22.26 -25.37 -4.47
N VAL A 471 -23.39 -25.52 -3.78
CA VAL A 471 -24.34 -26.62 -4.03
C VAL A 471 -24.94 -26.50 -5.44
N TYR A 472 -25.40 -25.31 -5.81
CA TYR A 472 -26.00 -25.09 -7.14
C TYR A 472 -25.02 -25.38 -8.29
N LEU A 473 -23.75 -24.96 -8.15
CA LEU A 473 -22.69 -25.21 -9.14
C LEU A 473 -22.17 -26.66 -9.12
N GLY A 474 -22.33 -27.37 -8.01
CA GLY A 474 -21.96 -28.78 -7.90
C GLY A 474 -22.99 -29.76 -8.47
N HIS A 475 -24.23 -29.28 -8.72
CA HIS A 475 -25.32 -30.05 -9.33
C HIS A 475 -25.47 -29.81 -10.85
N LYS A 476 -24.67 -28.93 -11.44
CA LYS A 476 -24.57 -28.73 -12.88
C LYS A 476 -23.22 -29.26 -13.39
#